data_ccd8e3eb48ecfcb67e03a2996ca7c3d4
#
_entry.id   ccd8e3eb48ecfcb67e03a2996ca7c3d4
#
_cell.length_a   1.000
_cell.length_b   1.000
_cell.length_c   1.000
_cell.angle_alpha   90.00
_cell.angle_beta   90.00
_cell.angle_gamma   90.00
#
_symmetry.space_group_name_H-M   'P 1'
#
loop_
_entity.id
_entity.type
_entity.pdbx_description
1 polymer ?
#
loop_
_entity_poly.entity_id
_entity_poly.type
_entity_poly.pdbx_seq_one_letter_code
_entity_poly.pdbx_strand_id
1 'polypeptide(L)'
;LVETVKDFGETNPDTHLKLKLEGRDPDEGVSDIAYNKGAFFLRLLESKVGRAKWDVFINAYFTSNAFKVMTTEAFVEYLNANLIAPNKAAYADVDINAWIYGPGIPSNITKPVSVRFDLVDAQVKKFNEGAAANTLVTTNWTTHEWLRFIYQLPDNTSLEKMGALDKQFKFTGTGNCEIADAWYELSIKAKYT
;
A
#
# COMPACT_ATOMS: atom_id res chain seq x y z
N LEU A 1 -1.56 -0.71 -3.60
CA LEU A 1 -3.03 -0.77 -3.52
C LEU A 1 -3.71 0.31 -4.37
N VAL A 2 -3.32 1.60 -4.24
CA VAL A 2 -3.97 2.67 -5.02
C VAL A 2 -3.74 2.46 -6.51
N GLU A 3 -2.52 2.18 -6.92
CA GLU A 3 -2.17 1.90 -8.31
C GLU A 3 -2.88 0.65 -8.82
N THR A 4 -2.82 -0.45 -8.08
CA THR A 4 -3.50 -1.71 -8.43
C THR A 4 -5.00 -1.51 -8.66
N VAL A 5 -5.67 -0.76 -7.77
CA VAL A 5 -7.09 -0.46 -7.91
C VAL A 5 -7.34 0.46 -9.11
N LYS A 6 -6.44 1.41 -9.39
CA LYS A 6 -6.53 2.27 -10.57
C LYS A 6 -6.39 1.47 -11.87
N ASP A 7 -5.44 0.53 -11.92
CA ASP A 7 -5.18 -0.31 -13.09
C ASP A 7 -6.34 -1.28 -13.36
N PHE A 8 -6.90 -1.88 -12.32
CA PHE A 8 -8.07 -2.76 -12.45
C PHE A 8 -9.37 -1.98 -12.74
N GLY A 9 -9.48 -0.76 -12.25
CA GLY A 9 -10.69 0.05 -12.21
C GLY A 9 -11.39 -0.03 -10.84
N GLU A 10 -11.82 1.12 -10.33
CA GLU A 10 -12.39 1.26 -8.97
C GLU A 10 -13.64 0.40 -8.71
N THR A 11 -14.38 0.07 -9.77
CA THR A 11 -15.60 -0.75 -9.70
C THR A 11 -15.37 -2.21 -10.06
N ASN A 12 -14.13 -2.61 -10.38
CA ASN A 12 -13.81 -3.96 -10.81
C ASN A 12 -13.97 -4.96 -9.65
N PRO A 13 -14.71 -6.07 -9.85
CA PRO A 13 -14.89 -7.12 -8.84
C PRO A 13 -13.58 -7.76 -8.36
N ASP A 14 -12.51 -7.73 -9.16
CA ASP A 14 -11.20 -8.25 -8.76
C ASP A 14 -10.48 -7.38 -7.73
N THR A 15 -11.07 -6.24 -7.35
CA THR A 15 -10.65 -5.43 -6.19
C THR A 15 -11.36 -5.79 -4.90
N HIS A 16 -12.23 -6.80 -4.87
CA HIS A 16 -12.81 -7.37 -3.66
C HIS A 16 -11.78 -8.18 -2.86
N LEU A 17 -11.93 -8.25 -1.53
CA LEU A 17 -11.17 -9.22 -0.72
C LEU A 17 -11.71 -10.63 -0.93
N LYS A 18 -13.03 -10.79 -1.07
CA LYS A 18 -13.64 -12.05 -1.47
C LYS A 18 -13.86 -12.06 -2.98
N LEU A 19 -13.04 -12.80 -3.68
CA LEU A 19 -13.15 -12.97 -5.13
C LEU A 19 -14.16 -14.04 -5.51
N LYS A 20 -14.75 -13.91 -6.71
CA LYS A 20 -15.55 -14.93 -7.38
C LYS A 20 -14.68 -15.58 -8.46
N LEU A 21 -14.24 -16.80 -8.21
CA LEU A 21 -13.34 -17.54 -9.10
C LEU A 21 -14.01 -18.72 -9.79
N GLU A 22 -15.34 -18.86 -9.67
CA GLU A 22 -16.08 -19.93 -10.36
C GLU A 22 -15.89 -19.81 -11.88
N GLY A 23 -15.33 -20.85 -12.48
CA GLY A 23 -15.07 -20.91 -13.92
C GLY A 23 -13.82 -20.12 -14.39
N ARG A 24 -13.01 -19.62 -13.46
CA ARG A 24 -11.73 -18.94 -13.73
C ARG A 24 -10.56 -19.75 -13.19
N ASP A 25 -9.38 -19.52 -13.75
CA ASP A 25 -8.14 -20.03 -13.16
C ASP A 25 -7.95 -19.35 -11.79
N PRO A 26 -7.73 -20.09 -10.69
CA PRO A 26 -7.47 -19.52 -9.38
C PRO A 26 -6.30 -18.54 -9.34
N ASP A 27 -5.28 -18.73 -10.18
CA ASP A 27 -4.10 -17.86 -10.25
C ASP A 27 -4.44 -16.47 -10.80
N GLU A 28 -5.52 -16.32 -11.58
CA GLU A 28 -6.00 -15.00 -12.01
C GLU A 28 -6.46 -14.10 -10.85
N GLY A 29 -6.79 -14.69 -9.70
CA GLY A 29 -7.16 -13.97 -8.49
C GLY A 29 -5.98 -13.50 -7.64
N VAL A 30 -4.74 -13.89 -7.99
CA VAL A 30 -3.55 -13.50 -7.23
C VAL A 30 -3.15 -12.07 -7.58
N SER A 31 -3.34 -11.16 -6.62
CA SER A 31 -2.96 -9.75 -6.78
C SER A 31 -2.60 -9.15 -5.42
N ASP A 32 -2.06 -7.92 -5.44
CA ASP A 32 -1.77 -7.14 -4.23
C ASP A 32 -3.00 -6.77 -3.39
N ILE A 33 -4.21 -6.94 -3.94
CA ILE A 33 -5.46 -6.61 -3.25
C ILE A 33 -5.61 -7.40 -1.96
N ALA A 34 -5.44 -8.71 -2.01
CA ALA A 34 -5.59 -9.57 -0.83
C ALA A 34 -4.64 -9.15 0.30
N TYR A 35 -3.39 -8.82 -0.04
CA TYR A 35 -2.36 -8.39 0.91
C TYR A 35 -2.61 -6.98 1.42
N ASN A 36 -2.71 -6.01 0.52
CA ASN A 36 -2.75 -4.59 0.88
C ASN A 36 -4.10 -4.17 1.45
N LYS A 37 -5.21 -4.46 0.74
CA LYS A 37 -6.56 -4.12 1.23
C LYS A 37 -6.88 -4.90 2.50
N GLY A 38 -6.48 -6.19 2.55
CA GLY A 38 -6.62 -7.02 3.75
C GLY A 38 -5.87 -6.46 4.95
N ALA A 39 -4.60 -6.07 4.77
CA ALA A 39 -3.82 -5.45 5.84
C ALA A 39 -4.43 -4.14 6.34
N PHE A 40 -4.94 -3.28 5.45
CA PHE A 40 -5.64 -2.05 5.84
C PHE A 40 -6.93 -2.33 6.59
N PHE A 41 -7.69 -3.34 6.18
CA PHE A 41 -8.88 -3.76 6.91
C PHE A 41 -8.56 -4.22 8.33
N LEU A 42 -7.56 -5.09 8.50
CA LEU A 42 -7.15 -5.56 9.83
C LEU A 42 -6.62 -4.42 10.70
N ARG A 43 -5.86 -3.48 10.14
CA ARG A 43 -5.40 -2.27 10.83
C ARG A 43 -6.55 -1.36 11.26
N LEU A 44 -7.57 -1.20 10.42
CA LEU A 44 -8.78 -0.48 10.79
C LEU A 44 -9.45 -1.13 12.01
N LEU A 45 -9.64 -2.47 11.98
CA LEU A 45 -10.24 -3.21 13.09
C LEU A 45 -9.43 -3.04 14.39
N GLU A 46 -8.09 -3.16 14.32
CA GLU A 46 -7.20 -2.93 15.46
C GLU A 46 -7.35 -1.51 16.01
N SER A 47 -7.37 -0.51 15.14
CA SER A 47 -7.45 0.91 15.54
C SER A 47 -8.71 1.24 16.35
N LYS A 48 -9.80 0.52 16.13
CA LYS A 48 -11.08 0.73 16.81
C LYS A 48 -11.08 0.24 18.27
N VAL A 49 -10.32 -0.77 18.59
CA VAL A 49 -10.32 -1.37 19.95
C VAL A 49 -8.96 -1.26 20.66
N GLY A 50 -7.92 -0.90 19.92
CA GLY A 50 -6.56 -0.80 20.41
C GLY A 50 -5.84 -2.15 20.51
N ARG A 51 -4.50 -2.07 20.59
CA ARG A 51 -3.58 -3.21 20.52
C ARG A 51 -3.92 -4.32 21.51
N ALA A 52 -4.19 -3.99 22.75
CA ALA A 52 -4.41 -4.99 23.80
C ALA A 52 -5.61 -5.92 23.51
N LYS A 53 -6.75 -5.34 23.09
CA LYS A 53 -7.93 -6.15 22.74
C LYS A 53 -7.74 -6.87 21.41
N TRP A 54 -7.06 -6.24 20.46
CA TRP A 54 -6.73 -6.83 19.18
C TRP A 54 -5.86 -8.08 19.36
N ASP A 55 -4.80 -8.04 20.19
CA ASP A 55 -3.94 -9.19 20.45
C ASP A 55 -4.69 -10.36 21.06
N VAL A 56 -5.62 -10.11 21.99
CA VAL A 56 -6.47 -11.17 22.56
C VAL A 56 -7.31 -11.83 21.46
N PHE A 57 -7.95 -11.02 20.61
CA PHE A 57 -8.77 -11.53 19.51
C PHE A 57 -7.95 -12.35 18.51
N ILE A 58 -6.83 -11.80 18.01
CA ILE A 58 -6.07 -12.45 16.95
C ILE A 58 -5.37 -13.73 17.43
N ASN A 59 -4.86 -13.74 18.68
CA ASN A 59 -4.32 -14.94 19.29
C ASN A 59 -5.37 -16.04 19.47
N ALA A 60 -6.56 -15.67 19.93
CA ALA A 60 -7.68 -16.62 20.05
C ALA A 60 -8.10 -17.17 18.69
N TYR A 61 -8.18 -16.30 17.67
CA TYR A 61 -8.51 -16.71 16.29
C TYR A 61 -7.52 -17.76 15.77
N PHE A 62 -6.23 -17.50 15.81
CA PHE A 62 -5.22 -18.44 15.30
C PHE A 62 -5.14 -19.72 16.14
N THR A 63 -5.25 -19.63 17.47
CA THR A 63 -5.20 -20.79 18.34
C THR A 63 -6.38 -21.71 18.13
N SER A 64 -7.61 -21.15 18.04
CA SER A 64 -8.84 -21.94 17.88
C SER A 64 -8.98 -22.57 16.50
N ASN A 65 -8.33 -21.98 15.49
CA ASN A 65 -8.43 -22.43 14.10
C ASN A 65 -7.12 -23.04 13.57
N ALA A 66 -6.16 -23.35 14.47
CA ALA A 66 -4.90 -23.97 14.09
C ALA A 66 -5.16 -25.29 13.32
N PHE A 67 -4.47 -25.44 12.17
CA PHE A 67 -4.58 -26.59 11.26
C PHE A 67 -5.99 -26.83 10.68
N LYS A 68 -6.88 -25.82 10.73
CA LYS A 68 -8.22 -25.88 10.12
C LYS A 68 -8.29 -25.01 8.88
N VAL A 69 -9.21 -25.34 7.98
CA VAL A 69 -9.57 -24.49 6.84
C VAL A 69 -10.52 -23.39 7.34
N MET A 70 -10.29 -22.15 6.87
CA MET A 70 -11.12 -21.01 7.18
C MET A 70 -11.61 -20.36 5.89
N THR A 71 -12.92 -20.26 5.71
CA THR A 71 -13.52 -19.49 4.62
C THR A 71 -13.68 -18.04 5.01
N THR A 72 -13.89 -17.16 4.04
CA THR A 72 -14.18 -15.73 4.30
C THR A 72 -15.41 -15.56 5.18
N GLU A 73 -16.46 -16.32 4.91
CA GLU A 73 -17.73 -16.28 5.64
C GLU A 73 -17.55 -16.73 7.10
N ALA A 74 -16.82 -17.81 7.32
CA ALA A 74 -16.51 -18.29 8.68
C ALA A 74 -15.62 -17.28 9.44
N PHE A 75 -14.69 -16.62 8.76
CA PHE A 75 -13.92 -15.52 9.36
C PHE A 75 -14.81 -14.35 9.75
N VAL A 76 -15.72 -13.91 8.89
CA VAL A 76 -16.66 -12.82 9.17
C VAL A 76 -17.57 -13.15 10.35
N GLU A 77 -18.07 -14.39 10.42
CA GLU A 77 -18.87 -14.86 11.55
C GLU A 77 -18.05 -14.83 12.85
N TYR A 78 -16.85 -15.36 12.84
CA TYR A 78 -15.94 -15.33 13.99
C TYR A 78 -15.61 -13.90 14.42
N LEU A 79 -15.30 -13.02 13.48
CA LEU A 79 -15.02 -11.60 13.69
C LEU A 79 -16.20 -10.89 14.36
N ASN A 80 -17.40 -11.10 13.82
CA ASN A 80 -18.62 -10.51 14.37
C ASN A 80 -18.88 -10.98 15.81
N ALA A 81 -18.79 -12.29 16.08
CA ALA A 81 -19.08 -12.84 17.39
C ALA A 81 -18.05 -12.44 18.45
N ASN A 82 -16.76 -12.45 18.11
CA ASN A 82 -15.68 -12.36 19.09
C ASN A 82 -15.03 -10.97 19.20
N LEU A 83 -15.20 -10.09 18.20
CA LEU A 83 -14.62 -8.74 18.23
C LEU A 83 -15.67 -7.65 18.12
N ILE A 84 -16.56 -7.71 17.14
CA ILE A 84 -17.48 -6.62 16.83
C ILE A 84 -18.64 -6.55 17.82
N ALA A 85 -19.34 -7.63 18.06
CA ALA A 85 -20.50 -7.65 18.96
C ALA A 85 -20.12 -7.20 20.39
N PRO A 86 -19.00 -7.66 20.99
CA PRO A 86 -18.55 -7.19 22.30
C PRO A 86 -18.13 -5.71 22.32
N ASN A 87 -17.82 -5.10 21.18
CA ASN A 87 -17.33 -3.73 21.05
C ASN A 87 -18.17 -2.90 20.05
N LYS A 88 -19.46 -3.15 19.95
CA LYS A 88 -20.36 -2.63 18.90
C LYS A 88 -20.26 -1.12 18.69
N ALA A 89 -20.12 -0.35 19.78
CA ALA A 89 -20.02 1.11 19.69
C ALA A 89 -18.73 1.57 18.96
N ALA A 90 -17.64 0.84 19.13
CA ALA A 90 -16.35 1.16 18.47
C ALA A 90 -16.38 0.88 16.96
N TYR A 91 -17.24 -0.02 16.51
CA TYR A 91 -17.34 -0.44 15.11
C TYR A 91 -18.58 0.13 14.39
N ALA A 92 -19.26 1.12 14.96
CA ALA A 92 -20.50 1.68 14.42
C ALA A 92 -20.32 2.29 13.00
N ASP A 93 -19.12 2.72 12.66
CA ASP A 93 -18.74 3.30 11.37
C ASP A 93 -17.98 2.33 10.44
N VAL A 94 -17.91 1.05 10.80
CA VAL A 94 -17.19 0.04 10.01
C VAL A 94 -18.19 -0.84 9.24
N ASP A 95 -18.22 -0.67 7.94
CA ASP A 95 -18.98 -1.53 7.03
C ASP A 95 -18.07 -2.69 6.55
N ILE A 96 -18.22 -3.86 7.17
CA ILE A 96 -17.48 -5.08 6.81
C ILE A 96 -17.81 -5.52 5.40
N ASN A 97 -19.05 -5.36 4.95
CA ASN A 97 -19.44 -5.77 3.61
C ASN A 97 -18.74 -4.92 2.55
N ALA A 98 -18.63 -3.60 2.77
CA ALA A 98 -17.91 -2.71 1.89
C ALA A 98 -16.40 -3.09 1.80
N TRP A 99 -15.80 -3.54 2.90
CA TRP A 99 -14.41 -3.97 2.90
C TRP A 99 -14.18 -5.30 2.20
N ILE A 100 -15.02 -6.29 2.45
CA ILE A 100 -14.81 -7.68 2.00
C ILE A 100 -15.39 -7.91 0.61
N TYR A 101 -16.63 -7.46 0.38
CA TYR A 101 -17.40 -7.74 -0.83
C TYR A 101 -17.59 -6.51 -1.72
N GLY A 102 -17.14 -5.35 -1.29
CA GLY A 102 -17.18 -4.12 -2.10
C GLY A 102 -15.92 -3.93 -2.94
N PRO A 103 -16.04 -3.35 -4.15
CA PRO A 103 -14.92 -3.02 -4.99
C PRO A 103 -14.17 -1.77 -4.50
N GLY A 104 -13.00 -1.54 -5.08
CA GLY A 104 -12.20 -0.35 -4.82
C GLY A 104 -11.67 -0.25 -3.39
N ILE A 105 -11.41 0.98 -2.96
CA ILE A 105 -10.85 1.29 -1.64
C ILE A 105 -11.94 1.98 -0.81
N PRO A 106 -12.36 1.38 0.34
CA PRO A 106 -13.33 2.01 1.23
C PRO A 106 -12.86 3.38 1.75
N SER A 107 -13.78 4.35 1.83
CA SER A 107 -13.46 5.75 2.19
C SER A 107 -12.87 5.92 3.60
N ASN A 108 -13.13 4.97 4.50
CA ASN A 108 -12.62 4.97 5.87
C ASN A 108 -11.25 4.28 6.02
N ILE A 109 -10.52 4.07 4.92
CA ILE A 109 -9.13 3.58 4.97
C ILE A 109 -8.25 4.53 5.77
N THR A 110 -7.49 4.00 6.73
CA THR A 110 -6.52 4.78 7.49
C THR A 110 -5.23 4.90 6.67
N LYS A 111 -4.95 6.11 6.19
CA LYS A 111 -3.70 6.36 5.48
C LYS A 111 -2.53 6.35 6.46
N PRO A 112 -1.45 5.59 6.17
CA PRO A 112 -0.26 5.65 7.01
C PRO A 112 0.39 7.04 6.91
N VAL A 113 0.80 7.58 8.06
CA VAL A 113 1.52 8.85 8.16
C VAL A 113 2.98 8.55 8.47
N SER A 114 3.89 9.21 7.75
CA SER A 114 5.32 9.08 7.97
C SER A 114 6.00 10.44 7.85
N VAL A 115 6.50 10.95 8.96
CA VAL A 115 7.28 12.20 8.96
C VAL A 115 8.50 12.12 8.02
N ARG A 116 9.10 10.93 7.90
CA ARG A 116 10.22 10.73 6.96
C ARG A 116 9.77 10.91 5.50
N PHE A 117 8.60 10.42 5.15
CA PHE A 117 8.04 10.61 3.81
C PHE A 117 7.61 12.05 3.56
N ASP A 118 7.11 12.76 4.56
CA ASP A 118 6.80 14.18 4.43
C ASP A 118 8.07 15.00 4.11
N LEU A 119 9.20 14.62 4.71
CA LEU A 119 10.50 15.25 4.40
C LEU A 119 10.94 14.93 2.97
N VAL A 120 10.72 13.72 2.46
CA VAL A 120 10.98 13.36 1.05
C VAL A 120 10.12 14.20 0.12
N ASP A 121 8.81 14.27 0.40
CA ASP A 121 7.85 15.02 -0.42
C ASP A 121 8.26 16.51 -0.52
N ALA A 122 8.78 17.08 0.57
CA ALA A 122 9.32 18.43 0.57
C ALA A 122 10.55 18.56 -0.35
N GLN A 123 11.42 17.54 -0.47
CA GLN A 123 12.55 17.56 -1.41
C GLN A 123 12.09 17.38 -2.86
N VAL A 124 11.12 16.50 -3.11
CA VAL A 124 10.49 16.36 -4.44
C VAL A 124 9.93 17.71 -4.91
N LYS A 125 9.17 18.36 -4.04
CA LYS A 125 8.61 19.69 -4.34
C LYS A 125 9.69 20.70 -4.69
N LYS A 126 10.74 20.83 -3.85
CA LYS A 126 11.87 21.75 -4.12
C LYS A 126 12.52 21.47 -5.46
N PHE A 127 12.77 20.20 -5.79
CA PHE A 127 13.38 19.82 -7.05
C PHE A 127 12.49 20.16 -8.26
N ASN A 128 11.20 19.90 -8.15
CA ASN A 128 10.24 20.25 -9.20
C ASN A 128 10.15 21.76 -9.41
N GLU A 129 10.29 22.57 -8.35
CA GLU A 129 10.34 24.03 -8.38
C GLU A 129 11.69 24.60 -8.87
N GLY A 130 12.67 23.75 -9.20
CA GLY A 130 13.92 24.12 -9.83
C GLY A 130 15.16 24.13 -8.94
N ALA A 131 15.09 23.58 -7.73
CA ALA A 131 16.28 23.42 -6.89
C ALA A 131 17.28 22.46 -7.55
N ALA A 132 18.57 22.74 -7.43
CA ALA A 132 19.60 21.88 -7.96
C ALA A 132 19.69 20.56 -7.16
N ALA A 133 19.97 19.44 -7.84
CA ALA A 133 19.99 18.11 -7.23
C ALA A 133 20.96 18.01 -6.03
N ASN A 134 22.10 18.71 -6.08
CA ASN A 134 23.09 18.72 -5.00
C ASN A 134 22.67 19.55 -3.77
N THR A 135 21.56 20.29 -3.84
CA THR A 135 21.01 21.06 -2.71
C THR A 135 19.93 20.30 -1.95
N LEU A 136 19.54 19.12 -2.44
CA LEU A 136 18.54 18.28 -1.79
C LEU A 136 19.10 17.64 -0.53
N VAL A 137 18.31 17.62 0.53
CA VAL A 137 18.69 17.00 1.81
C VAL A 137 18.23 15.55 1.81
N THR A 138 19.19 14.66 1.52
CA THR A 138 18.93 13.21 1.36
C THR A 138 19.72 12.35 2.36
N THR A 139 20.29 12.98 3.38
CA THR A 139 21.12 12.31 4.39
C THR A 139 20.33 11.23 5.12
N ASN A 140 20.89 10.03 5.22
CA ASN A 140 20.29 8.86 5.87
C ASN A 140 18.97 8.37 5.24
N TRP A 141 18.73 8.65 3.97
CA TRP A 141 17.62 8.04 3.26
C TRP A 141 17.86 6.55 3.10
N THR A 142 16.83 5.77 3.42
CA THR A 142 16.76 4.34 3.15
C THR A 142 16.23 4.08 1.74
N THR A 143 16.22 2.83 1.31
CA THR A 143 15.62 2.42 0.03
C THR A 143 14.21 2.97 -0.15
N HIS A 144 13.36 2.90 0.90
CA HIS A 144 11.96 3.35 0.80
C HIS A 144 11.83 4.86 0.53
N GLU A 145 12.71 5.68 1.09
CA GLU A 145 12.72 7.13 0.82
C GLU A 145 13.20 7.44 -0.58
N TRP A 146 14.20 6.71 -1.08
CA TRP A 146 14.63 6.83 -2.46
C TRP A 146 13.55 6.41 -3.46
N LEU A 147 12.87 5.29 -3.21
CA LEU A 147 11.74 4.85 -4.02
C LEU A 147 10.62 5.90 -4.04
N ARG A 148 10.24 6.42 -2.84
CA ARG A 148 9.24 7.47 -2.77
C ARG A 148 9.64 8.72 -3.56
N PHE A 149 10.90 9.13 -3.48
CA PHE A 149 11.42 10.26 -4.24
C PHE A 149 11.28 10.03 -5.75
N ILE A 150 11.76 8.90 -6.24
CA ILE A 150 11.74 8.56 -7.67
C ILE A 150 10.30 8.45 -8.19
N TYR A 151 9.43 7.72 -7.49
CA TYR A 151 8.03 7.53 -7.90
C TYR A 151 7.18 8.81 -7.89
N GLN A 152 7.61 9.85 -7.19
CA GLN A 152 6.92 11.13 -7.20
C GLN A 152 7.44 12.13 -8.24
N LEU A 153 8.52 11.79 -8.94
CA LEU A 153 8.99 12.60 -10.06
C LEU A 153 8.02 12.44 -11.25
N PRO A 154 7.70 13.53 -11.97
CA PRO A 154 6.85 13.45 -13.15
C PRO A 154 7.43 12.53 -14.23
N ASP A 155 6.61 11.73 -14.88
CA ASP A 155 7.01 10.85 -15.99
C ASP A 155 7.69 11.62 -17.15
N ASN A 156 7.39 12.91 -17.28
CA ASN A 156 7.98 13.81 -18.28
C ASN A 156 9.12 14.69 -17.71
N THR A 157 9.77 14.26 -16.65
CA THR A 157 10.95 14.96 -16.10
C THR A 157 11.97 15.20 -17.21
N SER A 158 12.46 16.44 -17.35
CA SER A 158 13.36 16.81 -18.44
C SER A 158 14.69 16.06 -18.38
N LEU A 159 15.29 15.79 -19.55
CA LEU A 159 16.58 15.09 -19.65
C LEU A 159 17.68 15.79 -18.85
N GLU A 160 17.67 17.12 -18.78
CA GLU A 160 18.59 17.91 -17.96
C GLU A 160 18.42 17.57 -16.46
N LYS A 161 17.18 17.55 -15.97
CA LYS A 161 16.86 17.17 -14.57
C LYS A 161 17.24 15.73 -14.28
N MET A 162 16.92 14.79 -15.21
CA MET A 162 17.32 13.39 -15.08
C MET A 162 18.84 13.25 -14.99
N GLY A 163 19.60 13.89 -15.89
CA GLY A 163 21.06 13.88 -15.85
C GLY A 163 21.64 14.51 -14.57
N ALA A 164 21.03 15.58 -14.04
CA ALA A 164 21.44 16.19 -12.77
C ALA A 164 21.24 15.25 -11.58
N LEU A 165 20.13 14.53 -11.53
CA LEU A 165 19.84 13.52 -10.49
C LEU A 165 20.81 12.35 -10.57
N ASP A 166 21.02 11.81 -11.77
CA ASP A 166 21.90 10.65 -11.97
C ASP A 166 23.36 11.00 -11.68
N LYS A 167 23.81 12.17 -12.10
CA LYS A 167 25.16 12.68 -11.76
C LYS A 167 25.36 12.80 -10.24
N GLN A 168 24.36 13.29 -9.52
CA GLN A 168 24.43 13.51 -8.06
C GLN A 168 24.31 12.23 -7.27
N PHE A 169 23.34 11.37 -7.59
CA PHE A 169 22.96 10.23 -6.75
C PHE A 169 23.40 8.88 -7.32
N LYS A 170 23.90 8.84 -8.56
CA LYS A 170 24.42 7.63 -9.23
C LYS A 170 23.36 6.53 -9.36
N PHE A 171 22.12 6.90 -9.68
CA PHE A 171 21.03 5.95 -9.80
C PHE A 171 21.27 4.89 -10.88
N THR A 172 21.77 5.27 -12.05
CA THR A 172 22.11 4.34 -13.15
C THR A 172 23.13 3.29 -12.75
N GLY A 173 24.06 3.65 -11.84
CA GLY A 173 25.11 2.74 -11.36
C GLY A 173 24.86 2.18 -9.96
N THR A 174 23.63 2.29 -9.43
CA THR A 174 23.32 1.80 -8.08
C THR A 174 23.39 0.29 -7.98
N GLY A 175 23.94 -0.23 -6.88
CA GLY A 175 23.91 -1.67 -6.57
C GLY A 175 22.59 -2.13 -5.91
N ASN A 176 21.64 -1.23 -5.65
CA ASN A 176 20.33 -1.57 -5.10
C ASN A 176 19.33 -1.79 -6.24
N CYS A 177 18.88 -3.04 -6.42
CA CYS A 177 18.01 -3.41 -7.54
C CYS A 177 16.65 -2.72 -7.49
N GLU A 178 16.09 -2.45 -6.33
CA GLU A 178 14.79 -1.75 -6.22
C GLU A 178 14.91 -0.28 -6.65
N ILE A 179 15.99 0.39 -6.25
CA ILE A 179 16.25 1.77 -6.70
C ILE A 179 16.56 1.79 -8.19
N ALA A 180 17.34 0.81 -8.70
CA ALA A 180 17.64 0.69 -10.12
C ALA A 180 16.38 0.49 -10.96
N ASP A 181 15.49 -0.39 -10.53
CA ASP A 181 14.22 -0.66 -11.19
C ASP A 181 13.36 0.61 -11.31
N ALA A 182 13.10 1.27 -10.19
CA ALA A 182 12.35 2.52 -10.17
C ALA A 182 12.99 3.62 -11.05
N TRP A 183 14.33 3.71 -11.02
CA TRP A 183 15.05 4.69 -11.84
C TRP A 183 14.94 4.38 -13.34
N TYR A 184 15.10 3.12 -13.74
CA TYR A 184 14.98 2.73 -15.14
C TYR A 184 13.56 2.87 -15.66
N GLU A 185 12.55 2.55 -14.85
CA GLU A 185 11.15 2.80 -15.20
C GLU A 185 10.90 4.29 -15.50
N LEU A 186 11.33 5.18 -14.61
CA LEU A 186 11.25 6.62 -14.83
C LEU A 186 12.07 7.06 -16.05
N SER A 187 13.28 6.49 -16.24
CA SER A 187 14.14 6.82 -17.38
C SER A 187 13.50 6.48 -18.72
N ILE A 188 12.83 5.31 -18.80
CA ILE A 188 12.08 4.92 -20.01
C ILE A 188 10.96 5.89 -20.29
N LYS A 189 10.16 6.25 -19.27
CA LYS A 189 9.05 7.23 -19.40
C LYS A 189 9.55 8.61 -19.81
N ALA A 190 10.65 9.07 -19.21
CA ALA A 190 11.28 10.35 -19.49
C ALA A 190 12.14 10.35 -20.77
N LYS A 191 12.35 9.19 -21.43
CA LYS A 191 13.25 8.98 -22.58
C LYS A 191 14.70 9.39 -22.28
N TYR A 192 15.15 9.15 -21.06
CA TYR A 192 16.54 9.36 -20.61
C TYR A 192 17.36 8.10 -20.88
N THR A 193 18.47 8.23 -21.63
CA THR A 193 19.35 7.12 -22.05
C THR A 193 20.80 7.38 -21.64
#